data_d7c1e831348b459ea3b80c42b437351b
#
_entry.id   d7c1e831348b459ea3b80c42b437351b
#
_cell.length_a   1.000
_cell.length_b   1.000
_cell.length_c   1.000
_cell.angle_alpha   90.00
_cell.angle_beta   90.00
_cell.angle_gamma   90.00
#
_symmetry.space_group_name_H-M   'P 1'
#
loop_
_entity.id
_entity.type
_entity.pdbx_description
1 polymer ?
#
loop_
_entity_poly.entity_id
_entity_poly.type
_entity_poly.pdbx_seq_one_letter_code
_entity_poly.pdbx_strand_id
1 'polypeptide(L)'
;ALVALMPQRSSMNWKFPITVEKLVSLGQIKYSKSRSNNPFQIKTLLAYPNSWINKCCELEATMQRVGIASLANRRLDSLSGGQQQRALLAKTLMSPAKIFLLDEPCAALDPPAKEDFLKIVRQLADAGLSLLVSSHDWGDSLNNYDQVIVLDKSVLAVGSPDQIQDKLEAINISSINENNFCD
;
A
#
# COMPACT_ATOMS: atom_id res chain seq x y z
N ALA A 1 9.73 -6.65 -11.68
CA ALA A 1 9.96 -6.85 -10.26
C ALA A 1 8.83 -7.71 -9.68
N LEU A 2 9.14 -8.56 -8.65
CA LEU A 2 8.12 -9.33 -7.94
C LEU A 2 7.41 -8.50 -6.88
N VAL A 3 8.09 -7.47 -6.37
CA VAL A 3 7.64 -6.63 -5.26
C VAL A 3 7.76 -5.16 -5.64
N ALA A 4 6.77 -4.36 -5.31
CA ALA A 4 6.80 -2.91 -5.38
C ALA A 4 6.63 -2.33 -3.97
N LEU A 5 7.39 -1.28 -3.66
CA LEU A 5 7.33 -0.57 -2.40
C LEU A 5 6.68 0.80 -2.59
N MET A 6 5.66 1.08 -1.82
CA MET A 6 5.14 2.42 -1.58
C MET A 6 5.82 2.98 -0.33
N PRO A 7 6.73 3.95 -0.47
CA PRO A 7 7.42 4.53 0.67
C PRO A 7 6.50 5.46 1.46
N GLN A 8 6.90 5.81 2.67
CA GLN A 8 6.21 6.81 3.47
C GLN A 8 6.14 8.16 2.73
N ARG A 9 5.02 8.87 2.90
CA ARG A 9 4.81 10.20 2.32
C ARG A 9 5.89 11.21 2.70
N SER A 10 6.39 11.14 3.92
CA SER A 10 7.44 12.01 4.46
C SER A 10 8.76 11.92 3.69
N SER A 11 9.05 10.79 3.05
CA SER A 11 10.28 10.57 2.27
C SER A 11 10.25 11.24 0.87
N MET A 12 9.10 11.78 0.46
CA MET A 12 8.91 12.36 -0.88
C MET A 12 9.05 13.89 -0.88
N ASN A 13 9.72 14.42 -1.91
CA ASN A 13 9.77 15.86 -2.14
C ASN A 13 8.51 16.33 -2.92
N TRP A 14 7.49 16.73 -2.19
CA TRP A 14 6.21 17.20 -2.77
C TRP A 14 6.31 18.56 -3.45
N LYS A 15 7.37 19.32 -3.22
CA LYS A 15 7.62 20.60 -3.90
C LYS A 15 8.21 20.43 -5.31
N PHE A 16 8.47 19.20 -5.73
CA PHE A 16 8.99 18.91 -7.05
C PHE A 16 7.97 19.34 -8.13
N PRO A 17 8.38 20.13 -9.16
CA PRO A 17 7.45 20.78 -10.08
C PRO A 17 6.94 19.85 -11.19
N ILE A 18 6.28 18.75 -10.82
CA ILE A 18 5.63 17.83 -11.76
C ILE A 18 4.14 17.67 -11.42
N THR A 19 3.38 17.17 -12.40
CA THR A 19 1.97 16.86 -12.24
C THR A 19 1.76 15.46 -11.63
N VAL A 20 0.54 15.20 -11.17
CA VAL A 20 0.11 13.89 -10.66
C VAL A 20 0.31 12.81 -11.71
N GLU A 21 -0.16 13.05 -12.94
CA GLU A 21 0.00 12.13 -14.06
C GLU A 21 1.47 11.75 -14.30
N LYS A 22 2.35 12.77 -14.26
CA LYS A 22 3.78 12.54 -14.44
C LYS A 22 4.37 11.71 -13.32
N LEU A 23 3.99 11.97 -12.05
CA LEU A 23 4.41 11.16 -10.92
C LEU A 23 3.96 9.70 -11.10
N VAL A 24 2.69 9.48 -11.42
CA VAL A 24 2.13 8.13 -11.57
C VAL A 24 2.82 7.39 -12.70
N SER A 25 3.08 8.05 -13.84
CA SER A 25 3.79 7.46 -14.97
C SER A 25 5.22 6.99 -14.66
N LEU A 26 5.88 7.58 -13.65
CA LEU A 26 7.20 7.14 -13.18
C LEU A 26 7.18 5.75 -12.54
N GLY A 27 6.01 5.24 -12.13
CA GLY A 27 5.85 3.88 -11.63
C GLY A 27 6.02 2.82 -12.72
N GLN A 28 5.90 3.18 -13.99
CA GLN A 28 6.14 2.27 -15.11
C GLN A 28 7.63 1.98 -15.24
N ILE A 29 8.08 0.86 -14.72
CA ILE A 29 9.45 0.41 -14.95
C ILE A 29 9.54 -0.03 -16.41
N LYS A 30 10.23 0.78 -17.23
CA LYS A 30 10.66 0.30 -18.53
C LYS A 30 11.70 -0.80 -18.30
N TYR A 31 11.30 -2.05 -18.43
CA TYR A 31 12.26 -3.13 -18.59
C TYR A 31 13.04 -2.83 -19.87
N SER A 32 14.19 -2.20 -19.73
CA SER A 32 15.20 -2.23 -20.77
C SER A 32 15.51 -3.70 -20.98
N LYS A 33 15.24 -4.22 -22.19
CA LYS A 33 15.71 -5.53 -22.61
C LYS A 33 17.24 -5.46 -22.60
N SER A 34 17.86 -5.68 -21.44
CA SER A 34 19.25 -6.04 -21.39
C SER A 34 19.39 -7.29 -22.26
N ARG A 35 20.22 -7.20 -23.29
CA ARG A 35 20.64 -8.35 -24.11
C ARG A 35 21.45 -9.31 -23.22
N SER A 36 20.76 -10.05 -22.37
CA SER A 36 21.30 -11.21 -21.71
C SER A 36 20.93 -12.42 -22.55
N ASN A 37 21.90 -13.02 -23.19
CA ASN A 37 21.81 -14.29 -23.91
C ASN A 37 21.59 -15.48 -22.95
N ASN A 38 20.75 -15.36 -21.97
CA ASN A 38 20.45 -16.44 -21.04
C ASN A 38 19.11 -17.08 -21.41
N PRO A 39 19.09 -18.37 -21.82
CA PRO A 39 17.90 -19.06 -22.32
C PRO A 39 16.90 -19.44 -21.24
N PHE A 40 17.07 -19.01 -20.01
CA PHE A 40 16.08 -19.20 -18.95
C PHE A 40 14.97 -18.15 -19.11
N GLN A 41 14.18 -18.34 -20.17
CA GLN A 41 12.93 -17.62 -20.34
C GLN A 41 11.99 -18.05 -19.22
N ILE A 42 11.80 -17.16 -18.24
CA ILE A 42 10.65 -17.22 -17.33
C ILE A 42 9.40 -16.91 -18.17
N LYS A 43 8.97 -17.90 -18.93
CA LYS A 43 7.85 -17.82 -19.85
C LYS A 43 6.52 -18.22 -19.22
N THR A 44 6.48 -18.39 -17.91
CA THR A 44 5.26 -18.88 -17.29
C THR A 44 5.20 -18.42 -15.85
N LEU A 45 4.63 -17.25 -15.61
CA LEU A 45 4.08 -16.89 -14.29
C LEU A 45 3.38 -15.54 -14.28
N LEU A 46 2.54 -15.22 -15.23
CA LEU A 46 1.73 -14.01 -15.15
C LEU A 46 0.42 -14.19 -15.93
N ALA A 47 -0.50 -14.92 -15.35
CA ALA A 47 -1.91 -14.68 -15.65
C ALA A 47 -2.39 -13.49 -14.80
N TYR A 48 -1.82 -12.30 -15.06
CA TYR A 48 -2.58 -11.08 -14.84
C TYR A 48 -3.70 -11.09 -15.88
N PRO A 49 -4.93 -10.74 -15.51
CA PRO A 49 -5.99 -10.60 -16.51
C PRO A 49 -5.47 -9.64 -17.58
N ASN A 50 -5.49 -10.06 -18.85
CA ASN A 50 -4.98 -9.31 -20.00
C ASN A 50 -5.58 -7.90 -20.19
N SER A 51 -6.57 -7.51 -19.38
CA SER A 51 -7.18 -6.17 -19.37
C SER A 51 -6.27 -5.05 -18.80
N TRP A 52 -5.09 -5.39 -18.26
CA TRP A 52 -4.15 -4.44 -17.65
C TRP A 52 -3.03 -3.99 -18.58
N ILE A 53 -2.98 -4.47 -19.81
CA ILE A 53 -1.78 -4.38 -20.69
C ILE A 53 -1.80 -3.19 -21.68
N ASN A 54 -2.88 -2.43 -21.80
CA ASN A 54 -2.92 -1.27 -22.71
C ASN A 54 -2.46 0.02 -22.01
N LYS A 55 -1.25 0.43 -22.31
CA LYS A 55 -0.45 1.45 -21.59
C LYS A 55 -1.09 2.83 -21.36
N CYS A 56 -1.93 3.33 -22.23
CA CYS A 56 -2.60 4.63 -22.03
C CYS A 56 -3.86 4.46 -21.18
N CYS A 57 -4.59 3.36 -21.39
CA CYS A 57 -5.74 3.00 -20.57
C CYS A 57 -5.34 2.62 -19.15
N GLU A 58 -4.11 2.12 -18.94
CA GLU A 58 -3.61 1.68 -17.64
C GLU A 58 -3.36 2.85 -16.68
N LEU A 59 -2.76 3.93 -17.15
CA LEU A 59 -2.47 5.11 -16.34
C LEU A 59 -3.76 5.77 -15.86
N GLU A 60 -4.69 6.04 -16.78
CA GLU A 60 -5.97 6.64 -16.45
C GLU A 60 -6.81 5.72 -15.57
N ALA A 61 -6.91 4.43 -15.90
CA ALA A 61 -7.63 3.44 -15.11
C ALA A 61 -7.06 3.31 -13.68
N THR A 62 -5.73 3.38 -13.54
CA THR A 62 -5.09 3.34 -12.21
C THR A 62 -5.43 4.58 -11.41
N MET A 63 -5.36 5.78 -12.01
CA MET A 63 -5.74 7.02 -11.34
C MET A 63 -7.23 7.06 -11.00
N GLN A 64 -8.11 6.50 -11.84
CA GLN A 64 -9.54 6.37 -11.55
C GLN A 64 -9.80 5.45 -10.35
N ARG A 65 -9.11 4.32 -10.26
CA ARG A 65 -9.24 3.36 -9.14
C ARG A 65 -8.92 3.96 -7.78
N VAL A 66 -7.90 4.80 -7.72
CA VAL A 66 -7.54 5.48 -6.47
C VAL A 66 -8.21 6.84 -6.31
N GLY A 67 -9.12 7.23 -7.22
CA GLY A 67 -9.93 8.43 -7.12
C GLY A 67 -9.17 9.74 -7.33
N ILE A 68 -8.13 9.76 -8.17
CA ILE A 68 -7.33 10.97 -8.46
C ILE A 68 -7.27 11.36 -9.95
N ALA A 69 -8.06 10.72 -10.81
CA ALA A 69 -8.03 11.00 -12.25
C ALA A 69 -8.32 12.48 -12.57
N SER A 70 -9.25 13.11 -11.85
CA SER A 70 -9.56 14.54 -12.00
C SER A 70 -8.41 15.47 -11.61
N LEU A 71 -7.39 14.95 -10.93
CA LEU A 71 -6.22 15.69 -10.46
C LEU A 71 -4.99 15.51 -11.36
N ALA A 72 -5.11 14.77 -12.47
CA ALA A 72 -3.98 14.38 -13.35
C ALA A 72 -3.05 15.54 -13.69
N ASN A 73 -3.61 16.69 -14.06
CA ASN A 73 -2.87 17.89 -14.45
C ASN A 73 -2.48 18.80 -13.25
N ARG A 74 -2.89 18.47 -12.03
CA ARG A 74 -2.51 19.27 -10.85
C ARG A 74 -1.07 19.01 -10.47
N ARG A 75 -0.42 20.06 -9.95
CA ARG A 75 0.93 19.98 -9.39
C ARG A 75 0.90 19.26 -8.03
N LEU A 76 1.99 18.55 -7.73
CA LEU A 76 2.10 17.79 -6.47
C LEU A 76 1.99 18.66 -5.21
N ASP A 77 2.52 19.89 -5.28
CA ASP A 77 2.53 20.85 -4.18
C ASP A 77 1.14 21.41 -3.83
N SER A 78 0.17 21.24 -4.73
CA SER A 78 -1.22 21.69 -4.53
C SER A 78 -2.15 20.60 -3.96
N LEU A 79 -1.64 19.41 -3.69
CA LEU A 79 -2.42 18.27 -3.22
C LEU A 79 -2.56 18.27 -1.70
N SER A 80 -3.74 17.86 -1.21
CA SER A 80 -3.92 17.50 0.20
C SER A 80 -3.14 16.24 0.57
N GLY A 81 -2.93 15.98 1.86
CA GLY A 81 -2.23 14.79 2.35
C GLY A 81 -2.81 13.47 1.81
N GLY A 82 -4.14 13.34 1.85
CA GLY A 82 -4.82 12.17 1.31
C GLY A 82 -4.66 12.02 -0.22
N GLN A 83 -4.70 13.14 -0.96
CA GLN A 83 -4.46 13.12 -2.41
C GLN A 83 -3.01 12.73 -2.75
N GLN A 84 -2.04 13.23 -1.97
CA GLN A 84 -0.64 12.83 -2.09
C GLN A 84 -0.46 11.32 -1.87
N GLN A 85 -1.13 10.78 -0.85
CA GLN A 85 -1.07 9.36 -0.53
C GLN A 85 -1.65 8.49 -1.65
N ARG A 86 -2.81 8.89 -2.19
CA ARG A 86 -3.42 8.22 -3.35
C ARG A 86 -2.55 8.31 -4.60
N ALA A 87 -1.83 9.42 -4.80
CA ALA A 87 -0.89 9.57 -5.91
C ALA A 87 0.33 8.63 -5.78
N LEU A 88 0.85 8.43 -4.55
CA LEU A 88 1.88 7.43 -4.28
C LEU A 88 1.40 6.00 -4.52
N LEU A 89 0.19 5.69 -4.08
CA LEU A 89 -0.43 4.38 -4.31
C LEU A 89 -0.57 4.13 -5.82
N ALA A 90 -1.12 5.09 -6.59
CA ALA A 90 -1.23 4.98 -8.03
C ALA A 90 0.12 4.73 -8.70
N LYS A 91 1.15 5.53 -8.34
CA LYS A 91 2.53 5.31 -8.82
C LYS A 91 3.02 3.89 -8.55
N THR A 92 2.76 3.38 -7.35
CA THR A 92 3.20 2.03 -6.95
C THR A 92 2.47 0.94 -7.74
N LEU A 93 1.17 1.10 -7.97
CA LEU A 93 0.34 0.19 -8.75
C LEU A 93 0.74 0.14 -10.24
N MET A 94 1.37 1.18 -10.77
CA MET A 94 1.91 1.17 -12.13
C MET A 94 3.12 0.23 -12.29
N SER A 95 3.69 -0.26 -11.19
CA SER A 95 4.77 -1.26 -11.25
C SER A 95 4.20 -2.64 -11.57
N PRO A 96 4.82 -3.43 -12.46
CA PRO A 96 4.43 -4.81 -12.76
C PRO A 96 4.84 -5.76 -11.62
N ALA A 97 4.39 -5.50 -10.41
CA ALA A 97 4.64 -6.29 -9.22
C ALA A 97 3.46 -7.22 -8.92
N LYS A 98 3.74 -8.29 -8.17
CA LYS A 98 2.73 -9.21 -7.65
C LYS A 98 2.36 -8.91 -6.21
N ILE A 99 3.32 -8.37 -5.47
CA ILE A 99 3.21 -8.04 -4.05
C ILE A 99 3.50 -6.55 -3.90
N PHE A 100 2.65 -5.85 -3.21
CA PHE A 100 2.78 -4.42 -2.92
C PHE A 100 3.01 -4.24 -1.43
N LEU A 101 4.13 -3.64 -1.08
CA LEU A 101 4.46 -3.25 0.29
C LEU A 101 4.07 -1.79 0.46
N LEU A 102 3.19 -1.50 1.41
CA LEU A 102 2.73 -0.15 1.73
C LEU A 102 3.28 0.22 3.10
N ASP A 103 4.24 1.15 3.13
CA ASP A 103 4.90 1.54 4.36
C ASP A 103 4.19 2.73 5.00
N GLU A 104 3.52 2.48 6.13
CA GLU A 104 2.71 3.43 6.89
C GLU A 104 1.82 4.33 6.01
N PRO A 105 0.98 3.75 5.13
CA PRO A 105 0.27 4.51 4.12
C PRO A 105 -0.77 5.47 4.70
N CYS A 106 -1.20 5.27 5.93
CA CYS A 106 -2.20 6.10 6.62
C CYS A 106 -1.59 7.11 7.60
N ALA A 107 -0.25 7.13 7.75
CA ALA A 107 0.40 8.07 8.66
C ALA A 107 0.08 9.53 8.31
N ALA A 108 -0.27 10.32 9.31
CA ALA A 108 -0.62 11.74 9.18
C ALA A 108 -1.80 12.04 8.21
N LEU A 109 -2.71 11.09 8.03
CA LEU A 109 -4.01 11.34 7.44
C LEU A 109 -5.04 11.67 8.53
N ASP A 110 -5.95 12.59 8.22
CA ASP A 110 -7.17 12.81 9.01
C ASP A 110 -8.10 11.59 8.91
N PRO A 111 -8.97 11.34 9.92
CA PRO A 111 -9.79 10.14 9.96
C PRO A 111 -10.62 9.86 8.70
N PRO A 112 -11.28 10.85 8.07
CA PRO A 112 -12.02 10.60 6.83
C PRO A 112 -11.12 10.17 5.67
N ALA A 113 -9.95 10.81 5.50
CA ALA A 113 -9.01 10.45 4.43
C ALA A 113 -8.39 9.06 4.65
N LYS A 114 -8.15 8.68 5.92
CA LYS A 114 -7.68 7.35 6.30
C LYS A 114 -8.72 6.28 5.95
N GLU A 115 -9.97 6.49 6.34
CA GLU A 115 -11.07 5.56 6.03
C GLU A 115 -11.22 5.35 4.52
N ASP A 116 -11.24 6.45 3.76
CA ASP A 116 -11.30 6.38 2.29
C ASP A 116 -10.10 5.67 1.67
N PHE A 117 -8.90 5.85 2.22
CA PHE A 117 -7.72 5.16 1.75
C PHE A 117 -7.79 3.66 2.03
N LEU A 118 -8.22 3.25 3.22
CA LEU A 118 -8.39 1.85 3.59
C LEU A 118 -9.45 1.15 2.72
N LYS A 119 -10.55 1.84 2.37
CA LYS A 119 -11.54 1.33 1.41
C LYS A 119 -10.91 1.03 0.04
N ILE A 120 -10.04 1.92 -0.45
CA ILE A 120 -9.32 1.69 -1.72
C ILE A 120 -8.41 0.45 -1.59
N VAL A 121 -7.63 0.35 -0.51
CA VAL A 121 -6.74 -0.79 -0.27
C VAL A 121 -7.54 -2.10 -0.21
N ARG A 122 -8.69 -2.11 0.47
CA ARG A 122 -9.58 -3.28 0.51
C ARG A 122 -10.09 -3.66 -0.87
N GLN A 123 -10.58 -2.70 -1.65
CA GLN A 123 -11.03 -2.95 -3.03
C GLN A 123 -9.93 -3.53 -3.93
N LEU A 124 -8.68 -3.09 -3.75
CA LEU A 124 -7.53 -3.63 -4.48
C LEU A 124 -7.25 -5.09 -4.08
N ALA A 125 -7.33 -5.42 -2.79
CA ALA A 125 -7.19 -6.78 -2.30
C ALA A 125 -8.30 -7.70 -2.83
N ASP A 126 -9.55 -7.24 -2.79
CA ASP A 126 -10.71 -7.96 -3.34
C ASP A 126 -10.59 -8.19 -4.86
N ALA A 127 -9.91 -7.29 -5.56
CA ALA A 127 -9.56 -7.45 -6.98
C ALA A 127 -8.40 -8.44 -7.22
N GLY A 128 -7.85 -9.07 -6.18
CA GLY A 128 -6.82 -10.11 -6.24
C GLY A 128 -5.39 -9.61 -6.15
N LEU A 129 -5.14 -8.38 -5.69
CA LEU A 129 -3.79 -7.90 -5.43
C LEU A 129 -3.31 -8.36 -4.04
N SER A 130 -2.04 -8.78 -3.95
CA SER A 130 -1.41 -9.09 -2.67
C SER A 130 -0.78 -7.83 -2.09
N LEU A 131 -1.31 -7.37 -0.95
CA LEU A 131 -0.90 -6.14 -0.29
C LEU A 131 -0.37 -6.47 1.12
N LEU A 132 0.81 -5.97 1.46
CA LEU A 132 1.35 -6.00 2.82
C LEU A 132 1.46 -4.56 3.31
N VAL A 133 0.76 -4.24 4.39
CA VAL A 133 0.66 -2.88 4.95
C VAL A 133 1.35 -2.85 6.30
N SER A 134 2.34 -1.98 6.49
CA SER A 134 2.85 -1.66 7.82
C SER A 134 1.99 -0.55 8.44
N SER A 135 1.64 -0.69 9.70
CA SER A 135 0.89 0.31 10.45
C SER A 135 1.21 0.20 11.94
N HIS A 136 1.11 1.31 12.64
CA HIS A 136 1.11 1.35 14.10
C HIS A 136 -0.31 1.57 14.66
N ASP A 137 -1.31 1.53 13.79
CA ASP A 137 -2.72 1.69 14.18
C ASP A 137 -3.28 0.38 14.75
N TRP A 138 -4.10 0.50 15.78
CA TRP A 138 -4.80 -0.57 16.46
C TRP A 138 -6.32 -0.35 16.41
N GLY A 139 -7.07 -1.35 16.82
CA GLY A 139 -8.54 -1.27 16.90
C GLY A 139 -9.23 -1.52 15.55
N ASP A 140 -10.35 -0.83 15.30
CA ASP A 140 -11.26 -1.09 14.18
C ASP A 140 -10.62 -1.03 12.80
N SER A 141 -9.50 -0.30 12.64
CA SER A 141 -8.77 -0.25 11.38
C SER A 141 -8.22 -1.61 10.96
N LEU A 142 -7.98 -2.53 11.88
CA LEU A 142 -7.51 -3.89 11.60
C LEU A 142 -8.52 -4.71 10.81
N ASN A 143 -9.82 -4.43 10.94
CA ASN A 143 -10.90 -5.12 10.24
C ASN A 143 -10.86 -4.95 8.70
N ASN A 144 -10.03 -4.04 8.19
CA ASN A 144 -9.81 -3.89 6.75
C ASN A 144 -8.83 -4.93 6.17
N TYR A 145 -8.21 -5.77 7.00
CA TYR A 145 -7.19 -6.73 6.58
C TYR A 145 -7.66 -8.18 6.75
N ASP A 146 -7.16 -9.09 5.91
CA ASP A 146 -7.47 -10.52 6.01
C ASP A 146 -6.65 -11.19 7.11
N GLN A 147 -5.40 -10.72 7.29
CA GLN A 147 -4.47 -11.21 8.32
C GLN A 147 -3.69 -10.05 8.94
N VAL A 148 -3.39 -10.21 10.21
CA VAL A 148 -2.57 -9.28 10.99
C VAL A 148 -1.37 -10.03 11.55
N ILE A 149 -0.19 -9.41 11.45
CA ILE A 149 1.06 -9.89 12.05
C ILE A 149 1.52 -8.84 13.05
N VAL A 150 1.60 -9.20 14.30
CA VAL A 150 2.10 -8.33 15.37
C VAL A 150 3.59 -8.56 15.54
N LEU A 151 4.36 -7.47 15.48
CA LEU A 151 5.82 -7.48 15.55
C LEU A 151 6.32 -6.61 16.71
N ASP A 152 7.20 -7.18 17.54
CA ASP A 152 8.09 -6.44 18.45
C ASP A 152 9.42 -7.21 18.52
N LYS A 153 10.43 -6.79 17.75
CA LYS A 153 11.72 -7.48 17.55
C LYS A 153 11.59 -8.91 17.01
N SER A 154 10.51 -9.60 17.34
CA SER A 154 10.11 -10.91 16.86
C SER A 154 8.61 -10.91 16.52
N VAL A 155 8.14 -11.97 15.84
CA VAL A 155 6.72 -12.15 15.60
C VAL A 155 6.06 -12.56 16.92
N LEU A 156 5.16 -11.72 17.44
CA LEU A 156 4.40 -11.96 18.67
C LEU A 156 3.11 -12.74 18.40
N ALA A 157 2.41 -12.38 17.33
CA ALA A 157 1.16 -13.02 16.97
C ALA A 157 0.90 -12.93 15.46
N VAL A 158 0.17 -13.94 14.96
CA VAL A 158 -0.37 -13.97 13.59
C VAL A 158 -1.80 -14.50 13.68
N GLY A 159 -2.73 -13.87 12.96
CA GLY A 159 -4.13 -14.31 12.94
C GLY A 159 -5.05 -13.34 12.19
N SER A 160 -6.35 -13.64 12.22
CA SER A 160 -7.37 -12.70 11.77
C SER A 160 -7.44 -11.48 12.72
N PRO A 161 -8.02 -10.36 12.27
CA PRO A 161 -8.23 -9.20 13.14
C PRO A 161 -8.84 -9.54 14.49
N ASP A 162 -9.93 -10.31 14.51
CA ASP A 162 -10.62 -10.71 15.75
C ASP A 162 -9.71 -11.49 16.70
N GLN A 163 -8.97 -12.49 16.17
CA GLN A 163 -8.03 -13.29 16.96
C GLN A 163 -6.90 -12.47 17.56
N ILE A 164 -6.50 -11.39 16.88
CA ILE A 164 -5.44 -10.49 17.35
C ILE A 164 -5.98 -9.56 18.42
N GLN A 165 -7.19 -9.02 18.27
CA GLN A 165 -7.84 -8.18 19.27
C GLN A 165 -7.99 -8.93 20.60
N ASP A 166 -8.52 -10.14 20.58
CA ASP A 166 -8.66 -11.00 21.76
C ASP A 166 -7.31 -11.24 22.47
N LYS A 167 -6.25 -11.51 21.69
CA LYS A 167 -4.91 -11.72 22.26
C LYS A 167 -4.31 -10.46 22.87
N LEU A 168 -4.52 -9.30 22.26
CA LEU A 168 -4.01 -8.02 22.76
C LEU A 168 -4.71 -7.61 24.05
N GLU A 169 -6.02 -7.84 24.15
CA GLU A 169 -6.75 -7.63 25.40
C GLU A 169 -6.20 -8.53 26.53
N ALA A 170 -5.94 -9.80 26.21
CA ALA A 170 -5.34 -10.73 27.17
C ALA A 170 -3.92 -10.31 27.61
N ILE A 171 -3.10 -9.78 26.71
CA ILE A 171 -1.74 -9.29 27.02
C ILE A 171 -1.83 -8.01 27.87
N ASN A 172 -2.72 -7.06 27.55
CA ASN A 172 -2.90 -5.86 28.34
C ASN A 172 -3.42 -6.17 29.76
N ILE A 173 -4.31 -7.14 29.92
CA ILE A 173 -4.79 -7.60 31.23
C ILE A 173 -3.66 -8.22 32.05
N SER A 174 -2.77 -9.01 31.40
CA SER A 174 -1.62 -9.61 32.13
C SER A 174 -0.59 -8.57 32.54
N SER A 175 -0.30 -7.57 31.71
CA SER A 175 0.65 -6.48 32.06
C SER A 175 0.14 -5.56 33.17
N ILE A 176 -1.18 -5.39 33.30
CA ILE A 176 -1.80 -4.64 34.41
C ILE A 176 -1.69 -5.42 35.71
N ASN A 177 -1.80 -6.75 35.64
CA ASN A 177 -1.68 -7.61 36.85
C ASN A 177 -0.22 -7.73 37.36
N GLU A 178 0.79 -7.70 36.46
CA GLU A 178 2.19 -7.73 36.88
C GLU A 178 2.65 -6.42 37.54
N ASN A 179 2.08 -5.27 37.20
CA ASN A 179 2.40 -3.96 37.81
C ASN A 179 1.74 -3.75 39.18
N ASN A 180 0.81 -4.58 39.58
CA ASN A 180 0.13 -4.50 40.89
C ASN A 180 0.76 -5.38 41.99
N PHE A 181 1.89 -6.04 41.74
CA PHE A 181 2.59 -6.91 42.70
C PHE A 181 3.94 -6.37 43.18
N CYS A 182 4.24 -5.08 42.97
CA CYS A 182 5.40 -4.42 43.53
C CYS A 182 4.94 -3.25 44.43
N ASP A 183 4.45 -3.54 45.63
CA ASP A 183 4.44 -2.71 46.82
C ASP A 183 4.80 -3.56 48.03
#